data_c67a46c23d8778507de19e3314b722c0
#
_entry.id   c67a46c23d8778507de19e3314b722c0
#
_cell.length_a   1.000
_cell.length_b   1.000
_cell.length_c   1.000
_cell.angle_alpha   90.00
_cell.angle_beta   90.00
_cell.angle_gamma   90.00
#
_symmetry.space_group_name_H-M   'P 1'
#
loop_
_entity.id
_entity.type
_entity.pdbx_description
1 polymer ?
#
loop_
_entity_poly.entity_id
_entity_poly.type
_entity_poly.pdbx_seq_one_letter_code
_entity_poly.pdbx_strand_id
1 'polypeptide(L)'
;MSSYSHVNLLEVEDSIGDRAPGLQGRFGRKHLDSRDLGVSHWRYDPNFRSPFSHSHKEQEEAYVVVAGSGRVLVDGQVVELKLWDAVRVAPEVQRAFEAGPEGMDLIAVGGPKPEGGDGVPGDASWPDQA
;
A
#
# COMPACT_ATOMS: atom_id res chain seq x y z
N MET A 1 -9.97 21.92 -16.91
CA MET A 1 -9.72 21.10 -15.72
C MET A 1 -10.72 21.45 -14.63
N SER A 2 -11.33 20.46 -14.03
CA SER A 2 -12.25 20.67 -12.91
C SER A 2 -11.50 21.11 -11.68
N SER A 3 -12.17 21.87 -10.82
CA SER A 3 -11.61 22.24 -9.52
C SER A 3 -11.65 21.10 -8.52
N TYR A 4 -12.35 20.01 -8.84
CA TYR A 4 -12.41 18.81 -8.02
C TYR A 4 -12.71 17.60 -8.89
N SER A 5 -12.48 16.40 -8.32
CA SER A 5 -12.78 15.14 -8.96
C SER A 5 -13.29 14.14 -7.92
N HIS A 6 -13.91 13.06 -8.37
CA HIS A 6 -14.54 12.10 -7.48
C HIS A 6 -14.51 10.72 -8.10
N VAL A 7 -14.13 9.73 -7.29
CA VAL A 7 -14.16 8.33 -7.69
C VAL A 7 -14.46 7.47 -6.46
N ASN A 8 -15.13 6.35 -6.67
CA ASN A 8 -15.24 5.33 -5.64
C ASN A 8 -14.10 4.35 -5.86
N LEU A 9 -13.19 4.22 -4.89
CA LEU A 9 -12.02 3.36 -5.03
C LEU A 9 -12.39 1.89 -5.27
N LEU A 10 -13.49 1.43 -4.71
CA LEU A 10 -13.92 0.04 -4.92
C LEU A 10 -14.44 -0.22 -6.34
N GLU A 11 -14.72 0.84 -7.09
CA GLU A 11 -15.12 0.74 -8.50
C GLU A 11 -13.93 0.90 -9.46
N VAL A 12 -12.75 1.22 -8.93
CA VAL A 12 -11.52 1.25 -9.72
C VAL A 12 -11.06 -0.19 -9.94
N GLU A 13 -10.53 -0.48 -11.11
CA GLU A 13 -10.04 -1.82 -11.44
C GLU A 13 -8.90 -2.25 -10.51
N ASP A 14 -8.89 -3.54 -10.18
CA ASP A 14 -7.76 -4.15 -9.46
C ASP A 14 -6.56 -4.24 -10.41
N SER A 15 -5.46 -3.60 -10.05
CA SER A 15 -4.24 -3.56 -10.86
C SER A 15 -3.25 -4.68 -10.53
N ILE A 16 -3.54 -5.49 -9.52
CA ILE A 16 -2.66 -6.61 -9.13
C ILE A 16 -3.04 -7.89 -9.90
N GLY A 17 -4.33 -8.26 -9.84
CA GLY A 17 -4.83 -9.42 -10.56
C GLY A 17 -4.10 -10.70 -10.18
N ASP A 18 -3.79 -11.52 -11.20
CA ASP A 18 -3.18 -12.83 -11.00
C ASP A 18 -1.71 -12.79 -10.58
N ARG A 19 -1.09 -11.60 -10.57
CA ARG A 19 0.32 -11.47 -10.17
C ARG A 19 0.54 -11.80 -8.70
N ALA A 20 -0.47 -11.56 -7.86
CA ALA A 20 -0.41 -11.89 -6.45
C ALA A 20 -1.82 -12.27 -5.95
N PRO A 21 -2.23 -13.52 -6.14
CA PRO A 21 -3.51 -13.99 -5.62
C PRO A 21 -3.59 -13.75 -4.11
N GLY A 22 -4.68 -13.16 -3.65
CA GLY A 22 -4.86 -12.79 -2.25
C GLY A 22 -4.59 -11.32 -1.97
N LEU A 23 -4.15 -10.57 -2.97
CA LEU A 23 -3.92 -9.13 -2.85
C LEU A 23 -4.64 -8.39 -3.97
N GLN A 24 -5.34 -7.32 -3.60
CA GLN A 24 -5.95 -6.41 -4.56
C GLN A 24 -5.39 -5.01 -4.32
N GLY A 25 -5.15 -4.27 -5.40
CA GLY A 25 -4.69 -2.88 -5.33
C GLY A 25 -5.46 -2.04 -6.33
N ARG A 26 -6.06 -0.96 -5.85
CA ARG A 26 -6.84 -0.04 -6.67
C ARG A 26 -6.28 1.36 -6.53
N PHE A 27 -5.78 1.90 -7.64
CA PHE A 27 -5.04 3.16 -7.64
C PHE A 27 -5.93 4.28 -8.16
N GLY A 28 -6.14 5.30 -7.33
CA GLY A 28 -7.06 6.38 -7.65
C GLY A 28 -6.44 7.58 -8.35
N ARG A 29 -5.12 7.71 -8.34
CA ARG A 29 -4.45 8.92 -8.86
C ARG A 29 -4.90 9.29 -10.27
N LYS A 30 -4.89 8.33 -11.18
CA LYS A 30 -5.26 8.56 -12.58
C LYS A 30 -6.74 8.90 -12.72
N HIS A 31 -7.59 8.17 -12.02
CA HIS A 31 -9.04 8.37 -12.08
C HIS A 31 -9.46 9.72 -11.48
N LEU A 32 -8.69 10.23 -10.53
CA LEU A 32 -8.92 11.52 -9.92
C LEU A 32 -8.25 12.67 -10.70
N ASP A 33 -7.42 12.33 -11.67
CA ASP A 33 -6.58 13.32 -12.37
C ASP A 33 -5.79 14.15 -11.36
N SER A 34 -5.23 13.47 -10.37
CA SER A 34 -4.55 14.11 -9.26
C SER A 34 -3.11 14.44 -9.65
N ARG A 35 -2.67 15.67 -9.34
CA ARG A 35 -1.32 16.12 -9.64
C ARG A 35 -0.33 15.75 -8.54
N ASP A 36 -0.68 16.06 -7.31
CA ASP A 36 0.26 15.99 -6.20
C ASP A 36 0.02 14.83 -5.25
N LEU A 37 -1.20 14.28 -5.24
CA LEU A 37 -1.59 13.26 -4.29
C LEU A 37 -1.92 11.96 -5.01
N GLY A 38 -1.48 10.86 -4.42
CA GLY A 38 -1.96 9.54 -4.79
C GLY A 38 -2.76 8.96 -3.64
N VAL A 39 -3.89 8.34 -3.96
CA VAL A 39 -4.66 7.57 -3.00
C VAL A 39 -4.97 6.23 -3.60
N SER A 40 -4.79 5.16 -2.81
CA SER A 40 -5.06 3.80 -3.26
C SER A 40 -5.67 2.98 -2.15
N HIS A 41 -6.40 1.95 -2.54
CA HIS A 41 -6.98 0.97 -1.64
C HIS A 41 -6.31 -0.38 -1.87
N TRP A 42 -5.91 -1.04 -0.78
CA TRP A 42 -5.27 -2.34 -0.82
C TRP A 42 -6.05 -3.30 0.06
N ARG A 43 -6.37 -4.47 -0.48
CA ARG A 43 -7.07 -5.52 0.26
C ARG A 43 -6.21 -6.77 0.31
N TYR A 44 -5.88 -7.19 1.51
CA TYR A 44 -5.11 -8.40 1.78
C TYR A 44 -6.07 -9.46 2.32
N ASP A 45 -6.08 -10.62 1.68
CA ASP A 45 -6.86 -11.76 2.18
C ASP A 45 -6.36 -12.18 3.57
N PRO A 46 -7.20 -12.91 4.35
CA PRO A 46 -6.76 -13.41 5.65
C PRO A 46 -5.42 -14.12 5.58
N ASN A 47 -4.51 -13.70 6.46
CA ASN A 47 -3.17 -14.25 6.62
C ASN A 47 -2.25 -14.10 5.40
N PHE A 48 -2.63 -13.32 4.41
CA PHE A 48 -1.76 -13.07 3.26
C PHE A 48 -0.53 -12.28 3.70
N ARG A 49 0.64 -12.83 3.40
CA ARG A 49 1.93 -12.17 3.66
C ARG A 49 2.58 -11.84 2.33
N SER A 50 2.89 -10.57 2.11
CA SER A 50 3.57 -10.19 0.89
C SER A 50 4.99 -10.76 0.85
N PRO A 51 5.36 -11.49 -0.21
CA PRO A 51 6.74 -11.94 -0.40
C PRO A 51 7.64 -10.83 -0.92
N PHE A 52 7.05 -9.72 -1.36
CA PHE A 52 7.77 -8.60 -1.95
C PHE A 52 7.65 -7.37 -1.09
N SER A 53 8.72 -6.60 -1.06
CA SER A 53 8.72 -5.27 -0.47
C SER A 53 8.92 -4.24 -1.57
N HIS A 54 8.73 -2.98 -1.25
CA HIS A 54 9.08 -1.90 -2.14
C HIS A 54 9.50 -0.66 -1.35
N SER A 55 10.19 0.22 -2.02
CA SER A 55 10.51 1.55 -1.54
C SER A 55 10.31 2.53 -2.69
N HIS A 56 10.53 3.78 -2.44
CA HIS A 56 10.44 4.83 -3.45
C HIS A 56 11.69 5.68 -3.41
N LYS A 57 11.98 6.37 -4.50
CA LYS A 57 13.11 7.30 -4.54
C LYS A 57 12.73 8.64 -3.95
N GLU A 58 11.49 9.08 -4.15
CA GLU A 58 11.02 10.41 -3.75
C GLU A 58 9.70 10.40 -3.00
N GLN A 59 8.79 9.47 -3.29
CA GLN A 59 7.46 9.48 -2.71
C GLN A 59 7.45 9.07 -1.24
N GLU A 60 7.03 9.99 -0.39
CA GLU A 60 6.64 9.66 0.97
C GLU A 60 5.22 9.08 0.94
N GLU A 61 4.97 8.05 1.74
CA GLU A 61 3.66 7.42 1.83
C GLU A 61 3.20 7.27 3.26
N ALA A 62 1.89 7.32 3.45
CA ALA A 62 1.25 6.95 4.70
C ALA A 62 0.18 5.91 4.41
N TYR A 63 0.05 4.95 5.31
CA TYR A 63 -0.91 3.84 5.22
C TYR A 63 -1.82 3.87 6.42
N VAL A 64 -3.12 3.67 6.20
CA VAL A 64 -4.11 3.64 7.28
C VAL A 64 -4.87 2.33 7.18
N VAL A 65 -4.97 1.60 8.29
CA VAL A 65 -5.77 0.38 8.37
C VAL A 65 -7.23 0.80 8.49
N VAL A 66 -8.06 0.45 7.51
CA VAL A 66 -9.48 0.83 7.51
C VAL A 66 -10.42 -0.35 7.72
N ALA A 67 -9.90 -1.58 7.69
CA ALA A 67 -10.62 -2.80 8.05
C ALA A 67 -9.62 -3.87 8.45
N GLY A 68 -10.01 -4.71 9.39
CA GLY A 68 -9.16 -5.80 9.86
C GLY A 68 -7.94 -5.33 10.63
N SER A 69 -6.85 -6.10 10.51
CA SER A 69 -5.60 -5.83 11.22
C SER A 69 -4.47 -6.58 10.52
N GLY A 70 -3.24 -6.31 10.93
CA GLY A 70 -2.09 -7.01 10.37
C GLY A 70 -0.79 -6.49 10.92
N ARG A 71 0.25 -6.56 10.10
CA ARG A 71 1.59 -6.13 10.47
C ARG A 71 2.27 -5.48 9.27
N VAL A 72 3.22 -4.60 9.54
CA VAL A 72 4.11 -4.05 8.51
C VAL A 72 5.54 -4.41 8.85
N LEU A 73 6.26 -4.90 7.84
CA LEU A 73 7.70 -5.04 7.90
C LEU A 73 8.29 -3.74 7.35
N VAL A 74 8.97 -3.00 8.19
CA VAL A 74 9.49 -1.68 7.85
C VAL A 74 10.85 -1.50 8.49
N ASP A 75 11.85 -1.18 7.66
CA ASP A 75 13.22 -0.98 8.11
C ASP A 75 13.74 -2.18 8.91
N GLY A 76 13.42 -3.40 8.45
CA GLY A 76 13.83 -4.64 9.11
C GLY A 76 13.07 -4.99 10.38
N GLN A 77 12.10 -4.20 10.78
CA GLN A 77 11.32 -4.41 12.00
C GLN A 77 9.87 -4.69 11.68
N VAL A 78 9.23 -5.49 12.53
CA VAL A 78 7.80 -5.80 12.38
C VAL A 78 7.02 -4.96 13.37
N VAL A 79 6.03 -4.23 12.86
CA VAL A 79 5.15 -3.38 13.66
C VAL A 79 3.72 -3.89 13.54
N GLU A 80 3.08 -4.18 14.67
CA GLU A 80 1.68 -4.58 14.70
C GLU A 80 0.78 -3.40 14.32
N LEU A 81 -0.23 -3.69 13.49
CA LEU A 81 -1.18 -2.69 13.04
C LEU A 81 -2.59 -3.13 13.40
N LYS A 82 -3.30 -2.26 14.07
CA LYS A 82 -4.73 -2.46 14.37
C LYS A 82 -5.57 -1.44 13.63
N LEU A 83 -6.86 -1.64 13.66
CA LEU A 83 -7.82 -0.76 12.99
C LEU A 83 -7.56 0.71 13.33
N TRP A 84 -7.51 1.53 12.30
CA TRP A 84 -7.25 2.98 12.34
C TRP A 84 -5.81 3.38 12.65
N ASP A 85 -4.91 2.43 12.82
CA ASP A 85 -3.50 2.78 12.90
C ASP A 85 -3.03 3.39 11.56
N ALA A 86 -2.20 4.40 11.66
CA ALA A 86 -1.56 5.00 10.50
C ALA A 86 -0.04 4.87 10.65
N VAL A 87 0.64 4.53 9.57
CA VAL A 87 2.10 4.46 9.55
C VAL A 87 2.62 5.29 8.38
N ARG A 88 3.55 6.19 8.67
CA ARG A 88 4.25 6.96 7.64
C ARG A 88 5.57 6.25 7.33
N VAL A 89 5.91 6.14 6.06
CA VAL A 89 7.16 5.49 5.64
C VAL A 89 7.92 6.47 4.75
N ALA A 90 9.18 6.72 5.13
CA ALA A 90 10.07 7.54 4.31
C ALA A 90 10.31 6.86 2.96
N PRO A 91 10.58 7.62 1.89
CA PRO A 91 10.66 7.04 0.55
C PRO A 91 11.60 5.85 0.44
N GLU A 92 12.81 5.95 0.92
CA GLU A 92 13.85 4.94 0.73
C GLU A 92 13.70 3.69 1.61
N VAL A 93 12.77 3.69 2.55
CA VAL A 93 12.58 2.57 3.47
C VAL A 93 11.76 1.48 2.81
N GLN A 94 12.29 0.26 2.76
CA GLN A 94 11.56 -0.91 2.26
C GLN A 94 10.41 -1.26 3.20
N ARG A 95 9.25 -1.57 2.63
CA ARG A 95 8.07 -1.94 3.41
C ARG A 95 7.30 -3.08 2.74
N ALA A 96 6.71 -3.92 3.57
CA ALA A 96 5.83 -5.00 3.15
C ALA A 96 4.78 -5.24 4.24
N PHE A 97 3.63 -5.77 3.87
CA PHE A 97 2.51 -5.92 4.78
C PHE A 97 2.06 -7.38 4.85
N GLU A 98 1.49 -7.74 5.99
CA GLU A 98 0.87 -9.04 6.21
C GLU A 98 -0.46 -8.81 6.90
N ALA A 99 -1.52 -9.46 6.40
CA ALA A 99 -2.83 -9.42 7.04
C ALA A 99 -2.91 -10.39 8.22
N GLY A 100 -3.70 -10.02 9.21
CA GLY A 100 -4.09 -10.93 10.26
C GLY A 100 -5.17 -11.91 9.81
N PRO A 101 -5.73 -12.69 10.76
CA PRO A 101 -6.66 -13.78 10.42
C PRO A 101 -7.99 -13.32 9.82
N GLU A 102 -8.32 -12.04 9.94
CA GLU A 102 -9.56 -11.49 9.37
C GLU A 102 -9.32 -10.69 8.08
N GLY A 103 -8.08 -10.70 7.58
CA GLY A 103 -7.72 -9.86 6.45
C GLY A 103 -7.39 -8.44 6.87
N MET A 104 -7.03 -7.61 5.90
CA MET A 104 -6.70 -6.22 6.18
C MET A 104 -6.95 -5.37 4.95
N ASP A 105 -7.63 -4.24 5.14
CA ASP A 105 -7.74 -3.22 4.12
C ASP A 105 -6.90 -2.01 4.53
N LEU A 106 -6.13 -1.49 3.58
CA LEU A 106 -5.34 -0.28 3.77
C LEU A 106 -5.78 0.80 2.79
N ILE A 107 -5.75 2.03 3.24
CA ILE A 107 -5.70 3.19 2.34
C ILE A 107 -4.28 3.73 2.38
N ALA A 108 -3.67 3.87 1.22
CA ALA A 108 -2.35 4.47 1.09
C ALA A 108 -2.48 5.85 0.46
N VAL A 109 -1.75 6.80 1.02
CA VAL A 109 -1.69 8.17 0.50
C VAL A 109 -0.23 8.49 0.21
N GLY A 110 0.05 8.92 -1.02
CA GLY A 110 1.40 9.28 -1.42
C GLY A 110 1.48 10.71 -1.91
N GLY A 111 2.69 11.25 -1.86
CA GLY A 111 2.99 12.58 -2.39
C GLY A 111 3.16 12.60 -3.91
N PRO A 112 3.76 13.67 -4.44
CA PRO A 112 3.98 13.79 -5.87
C PRO A 112 4.74 12.59 -6.42
N LYS A 113 4.28 12.08 -7.55
CA LYS A 113 4.89 10.93 -8.21
C LYS A 113 5.74 11.44 -9.37
N PRO A 114 7.04 11.13 -9.40
CA PRO A 114 7.88 11.47 -10.56
C PRO A 114 7.35 10.80 -11.82
N GLU A 115 7.63 11.42 -12.96
CA GLU A 115 7.27 10.86 -14.25
C GLU A 115 7.88 9.45 -14.39
N GLY A 116 7.06 8.50 -14.82
CA GLY A 116 7.48 7.09 -14.92
C GLY A 116 7.47 6.33 -13.61
N GLY A 117 7.14 7.01 -12.49
CA GLY A 117 7.15 6.39 -11.18
C GLY A 117 8.53 6.31 -10.55
N ASP A 118 8.59 5.92 -9.29
CA ASP A 118 9.83 5.84 -8.53
C ASP A 118 9.89 4.61 -7.62
N GLY A 119 9.03 3.64 -7.86
CA GLY A 119 9.01 2.41 -7.07
C GLY A 119 10.26 1.57 -7.28
N VAL A 120 10.82 1.06 -6.19
CA VAL A 120 11.98 0.17 -6.19
C VAL A 120 11.56 -1.15 -5.58
N PRO A 121 11.47 -2.24 -6.36
CA PRO A 121 11.08 -3.53 -5.82
C PRO A 121 12.20 -4.15 -5.00
N GLY A 122 11.82 -5.04 -4.08
CA GLY A 122 12.76 -5.81 -3.27
C GLY A 122 12.09 -7.05 -2.72
N ASP A 123 12.87 -7.90 -2.11
CA ASP A 123 12.34 -9.07 -1.40
C ASP A 123 11.95 -8.68 0.01
N ALA A 124 10.89 -9.32 0.53
CA ALA A 124 10.51 -9.14 1.91
C ALA A 124 11.19 -10.20 2.77
N SER A 125 12.09 -9.76 3.64
CA SER A 125 12.82 -10.64 4.57
C SER A 125 12.18 -10.58 5.94
N TRP A 126 11.09 -11.32 6.12
CA TRP A 126 10.39 -11.37 7.40
C TRP A 126 11.25 -12.10 8.42
N PRO A 127 11.41 -11.55 9.65
CA PRO A 127 12.31 -12.13 10.65
C PRO A 127 12.02 -13.58 11.03
N ASP A 128 10.77 -14.01 10.92
CA ASP A 128 10.37 -15.38 11.26
C ASP A 128 10.54 -16.38 10.11
N GLN A 129 11.19 -15.97 9.02
CA GLN A 129 11.49 -16.83 7.87
C GLN A 129 12.90 -17.43 7.94
N ALA A 130 13.61 -17.18 8.98
CA ALA A 130 15.00 -17.63 9.11
C ALA A 130 15.14 -19.16 9.19
#